data_1539b6993b1489d1c522c9e32b95692c
#
_entry.id   1539b6993b1489d1c522c9e32b95692c
#
_cell.length_a   1.000
_cell.length_b   1.000
_cell.length_c   1.000
_cell.angle_alpha   90.00
_cell.angle_beta   90.00
_cell.angle_gamma   90.00
#
_symmetry.space_group_name_H-M   'P 1'
#
loop_
_entity.id
_entity.type
_entity.pdbx_description
1 polymer ?
#
loop_
_entity_poly.entity_id
_entity_poly.type
_entity_poly.pdbx_seq_one_letter_code
_entity_poly.pdbx_strand_id
1 'polypeptide(L)'
;MSTAKIIYTKTDEAPALATYSFLPIVKAFTDAAGIDVETRDISLAGRILASFPEQLTAGQKVSDALAELGELAKTPAANIIKLPNISASIPQLNAAIKELQSQGYDIPSYPEEPGDDAELEISRRYAKVLGSAVNPVLREGNSDRRVAAAVKTFAKNNPHSMGAWSKDSKSHVAHMDGGDFYGSEQSAVLRADGGLRIEHVAADGTTTVLRDKVAVLAREVVDSSVMNCAALSDFFGREIESAKKEGVLFSLHLKATMMKVSDPIMFGHAVKAYYGDVFEKHAEVFEQLGVDPNNGIGDAYAKTSGLADTQRATIEADLEAVYKNRPAQAMVDSDKGITNLHVPSNVIIDASMPAAIRTSGQMWGPDGKLQDMKAVIPDRSYAGIYQEVIDFCRDNGAFDVTTMGNVCNVGLMAQKAEEYGSHDKTFEIAADGEVRVID
;
A
#
# COMPACT_ATOMS: atom_id res chain seq x y z
N MET A 1 9.95 -6.78 41.06
CA MET A 1 9.27 -7.23 39.83
C MET A 1 8.84 -5.98 39.11
N SER A 2 9.23 -5.77 37.85
CA SER A 2 8.73 -4.65 37.06
C SER A 2 7.22 -4.88 36.87
N THR A 3 6.39 -3.91 37.23
CA THR A 3 4.95 -3.94 36.96
C THR A 3 4.77 -3.99 35.46
N ALA A 4 3.90 -4.87 35.00
CA ALA A 4 3.56 -4.96 33.58
C ALA A 4 3.00 -3.60 33.11
N LYS A 5 3.44 -3.16 31.93
CA LYS A 5 3.09 -1.86 31.37
C LYS A 5 2.64 -2.04 29.92
N ILE A 6 1.61 -1.34 29.53
CA ILE A 6 1.16 -1.23 28.14
C ILE A 6 1.47 0.17 27.62
N ILE A 7 2.12 0.26 26.48
CA ILE A 7 2.30 1.52 25.75
C ILE A 7 1.33 1.53 24.58
N TYR A 8 0.45 2.52 24.56
CA TYR A 8 -0.54 2.73 23.54
C TYR A 8 -0.16 3.93 22.68
N THR A 9 -0.11 3.78 21.37
CA THR A 9 0.31 4.86 20.46
C THR A 9 -0.89 5.62 19.91
N LYS A 10 -0.77 6.94 19.78
CA LYS A 10 -1.70 7.83 19.10
C LYS A 10 -1.18 8.14 17.71
N THR A 11 -2.04 8.14 16.71
CA THR A 11 -1.72 8.46 15.31
C THR A 11 -2.78 9.37 14.70
N ASP A 12 -2.55 9.88 13.49
CA ASP A 12 -3.43 10.81 12.79
C ASP A 12 -4.47 10.14 11.87
N GLU A 13 -4.36 8.84 11.61
CA GLU A 13 -5.15 8.15 10.59
C GLU A 13 -6.33 7.37 11.17
N ALA A 14 -7.01 6.56 10.36
CA ALA A 14 -8.09 5.68 10.81
C ALA A 14 -7.77 4.93 12.12
N PRO A 15 -6.53 4.51 12.41
CA PRO A 15 -6.12 4.06 13.72
C PRO A 15 -6.31 5.09 14.84
N ALA A 16 -6.29 6.39 14.56
CA ALA A 16 -6.54 7.40 15.59
C ALA A 16 -7.96 7.34 16.14
N LEU A 17 -8.95 7.15 15.27
CA LEU A 17 -10.34 6.93 15.71
C LEU A 17 -10.45 5.69 16.61
N ALA A 18 -9.78 4.60 16.24
CA ALA A 18 -9.70 3.41 17.07
C ALA A 18 -9.01 3.70 18.40
N THR A 19 -7.91 4.46 18.41
CA THR A 19 -7.22 4.85 19.63
C THR A 19 -8.12 5.64 20.57
N TYR A 20 -8.78 6.68 20.08
CA TYR A 20 -9.65 7.52 20.91
C TYR A 20 -10.91 6.79 21.39
N SER A 21 -11.46 5.89 20.58
CA SER A 21 -12.65 5.12 20.92
C SER A 21 -12.37 3.96 21.87
N PHE A 22 -11.25 3.26 21.68
CA PHE A 22 -10.94 2.05 22.43
C PHE A 22 -10.04 2.28 23.64
N LEU A 23 -9.24 3.36 23.67
CA LEU A 23 -8.35 3.61 24.81
C LEU A 23 -9.07 3.66 26.15
N PRO A 24 -10.26 4.30 26.31
CA PRO A 24 -11.00 4.26 27.56
C PRO A 24 -11.39 2.85 27.99
N ILE A 25 -11.76 1.99 27.04
CA ILE A 25 -12.12 0.58 27.28
C ILE A 25 -10.88 -0.20 27.72
N VAL A 26 -9.76 -0.04 26.99
CA VAL A 26 -8.48 -0.66 27.34
C VAL A 26 -8.06 -0.24 28.73
N LYS A 27 -8.12 1.07 29.05
CA LYS A 27 -7.79 1.57 30.40
C LYS A 27 -8.67 0.97 31.49
N ALA A 28 -9.97 0.90 31.28
CA ALA A 28 -10.87 0.30 32.26
C ALA A 28 -10.54 -1.17 32.55
N PHE A 29 -10.13 -1.93 31.54
CA PHE A 29 -9.70 -3.31 31.68
C PHE A 29 -8.35 -3.45 32.40
N THR A 30 -7.40 -2.64 32.00
CA THR A 30 -6.04 -2.70 32.55
C THR A 30 -5.95 -2.17 33.96
N ASP A 31 -6.71 -1.13 34.29
CA ASP A 31 -6.84 -0.60 35.66
C ASP A 31 -7.39 -1.68 36.61
N ALA A 32 -8.40 -2.44 36.17
CA ALA A 32 -8.92 -3.57 36.94
C ALA A 32 -7.93 -4.71 37.13
N ALA A 33 -6.96 -4.86 36.23
CA ALA A 33 -5.89 -5.84 36.28
C ALA A 33 -4.61 -5.33 36.96
N GLY A 34 -4.56 -4.08 37.40
CA GLY A 34 -3.36 -3.46 37.96
C GLY A 34 -2.23 -3.26 36.94
N ILE A 35 -2.57 -3.04 35.68
CA ILE A 35 -1.62 -2.82 34.59
C ILE A 35 -1.66 -1.36 34.17
N ASP A 36 -0.50 -0.69 34.19
CA ASP A 36 -0.37 0.69 33.75
C ASP A 36 -0.48 0.80 32.22
N VAL A 37 -1.21 1.81 31.74
CA VAL A 37 -1.28 2.18 30.33
C VAL A 37 -0.70 3.58 30.14
N GLU A 38 0.40 3.66 29.42
CA GLU A 38 0.98 4.92 28.96
C GLU A 38 0.62 5.17 27.51
N THR A 39 0.53 6.43 27.13
CA THR A 39 0.30 6.82 25.72
C THR A 39 1.56 7.46 25.16
N ARG A 40 1.83 7.21 23.87
CA ARG A 40 2.86 7.89 23.08
C ARG A 40 2.23 8.47 21.82
N ASP A 41 2.58 9.72 21.55
CA ASP A 41 2.10 10.41 20.35
C ASP A 41 3.11 10.21 19.23
N ILE A 42 2.71 9.44 18.23
CA ILE A 42 3.47 9.18 17.00
C ILE A 42 2.79 9.82 15.78
N SER A 43 1.92 10.80 16.01
CA SER A 43 1.28 11.58 14.97
C SER A 43 2.29 12.32 14.09
N LEU A 44 1.89 12.70 12.88
CA LEU A 44 2.72 13.50 11.99
C LEU A 44 3.15 14.81 12.66
N ALA A 45 2.22 15.49 13.33
CA ALA A 45 2.49 16.72 14.08
C ALA A 45 3.51 16.48 15.20
N GLY A 46 3.34 15.44 16.02
CA GLY A 46 4.28 15.10 17.08
C GLY A 46 5.69 14.81 16.57
N ARG A 47 5.81 14.08 15.47
CA ARG A 47 7.10 13.77 14.81
C ARG A 47 7.77 15.01 14.23
N ILE A 48 6.98 15.90 13.61
CA ILE A 48 7.49 17.20 13.12
C ILE A 48 8.08 18.01 14.28
N LEU A 49 7.33 18.20 15.37
CA LEU A 49 7.78 18.96 16.53
C LEU A 49 9.01 18.33 17.18
N ALA A 50 9.06 17.03 17.34
CA ALA A 50 10.21 16.31 17.86
C ALA A 50 11.47 16.48 17.00
N SER A 51 11.32 16.79 15.72
CA SER A 51 12.44 17.00 14.81
C SER A 51 13.11 18.36 14.96
N PHE A 52 12.48 19.36 15.63
CA PHE A 52 12.99 20.73 15.80
C PHE A 52 12.90 21.24 17.25
N PRO A 53 13.37 20.50 18.24
CA PRO A 53 13.18 20.85 19.64
C PRO A 53 13.89 22.15 20.06
N GLU A 54 14.95 22.58 19.36
CA GLU A 54 15.68 23.82 19.61
C GLU A 54 14.90 25.07 19.22
N GLN A 55 13.94 24.96 18.32
CA GLN A 55 13.10 26.08 17.85
C GLN A 55 11.82 26.22 18.68
N LEU A 56 11.58 25.31 19.62
CA LEU A 56 10.37 25.27 20.42
C LEU A 56 10.62 25.80 21.84
N THR A 57 9.62 26.51 22.36
CA THR A 57 9.61 26.89 23.77
C THR A 57 9.51 25.66 24.69
N ALA A 58 9.88 25.77 25.95
CA ALA A 58 9.86 24.64 26.88
C ALA A 58 8.48 23.95 26.99
N GLY A 59 7.38 24.74 26.85
CA GLY A 59 6.01 24.22 26.91
C GLY A 59 5.53 23.58 25.59
N GLN A 60 6.26 23.79 24.50
CA GLN A 60 5.91 23.26 23.16
C GLN A 60 6.73 22.00 22.82
N LYS A 61 7.80 21.73 23.56
CA LYS A 61 8.66 20.57 23.28
C LYS A 61 7.92 19.27 23.54
N VAL A 62 8.04 18.36 22.57
CA VAL A 62 7.53 16.99 22.65
C VAL A 62 8.70 16.01 22.56
N SER A 63 8.56 14.83 23.18
CA SER A 63 9.56 13.78 23.07
C SER A 63 9.48 13.12 21.70
N ASP A 64 10.62 12.61 21.21
CA ASP A 64 10.63 11.72 20.05
C ASP A 64 10.15 10.32 20.46
N ALA A 65 8.84 10.15 20.46
CA ALA A 65 8.21 8.91 20.88
C ALA A 65 8.59 7.71 19.99
N LEU A 66 8.89 7.94 18.71
CA LEU A 66 9.35 6.86 17.83
C LEU A 66 10.76 6.42 18.17
N ALA A 67 11.68 7.35 18.45
CA ALA A 67 13.02 7.02 18.89
C ALA A 67 12.99 6.26 20.25
N GLU A 68 12.17 6.73 21.19
CA GLU A 68 11.97 6.04 22.48
C GLU A 68 11.49 4.60 22.30
N LEU A 69 10.47 4.40 21.44
CA LEU A 69 9.95 3.07 21.14
C LEU A 69 10.99 2.20 20.43
N GLY A 70 11.82 2.79 19.57
CA GLY A 70 12.92 2.11 18.89
C GLY A 70 13.97 1.58 19.85
N GLU A 71 14.36 2.37 20.84
CA GLU A 71 15.28 1.90 21.89
C GLU A 71 14.63 0.85 22.79
N LEU A 72 13.38 1.05 23.17
CA LEU A 72 12.63 0.05 23.93
C LEU A 72 12.52 -1.28 23.19
N ALA A 73 12.29 -1.25 21.87
CA ALA A 73 12.18 -2.45 21.03
C ALA A 73 13.46 -3.31 21.03
N LYS A 74 14.61 -2.75 21.32
CA LYS A 74 15.89 -3.47 21.43
C LYS A 74 16.03 -4.22 22.76
N THR A 75 15.17 -3.97 23.72
CA THR A 75 15.25 -4.56 25.05
C THR A 75 14.43 -5.85 25.15
N PRO A 76 14.84 -6.81 26.00
CA PRO A 76 14.06 -8.03 26.24
C PRO A 76 12.69 -7.77 26.90
N ALA A 77 12.49 -6.61 27.51
CA ALA A 77 11.25 -6.23 28.18
C ALA A 77 10.14 -5.83 27.18
N ALA A 78 10.49 -5.52 25.93
CA ALA A 78 9.52 -5.07 24.95
C ALA A 78 8.74 -6.25 24.34
N ASN A 79 7.43 -6.20 24.48
CA ASN A 79 6.48 -7.05 23.75
C ASN A 79 5.65 -6.18 22.81
N ILE A 80 6.33 -5.46 21.93
CA ILE A 80 5.66 -4.62 20.92
C ILE A 80 5.09 -5.55 19.87
N ILE A 81 3.79 -5.52 19.72
CA ILE A 81 3.10 -6.43 18.81
C ILE A 81 3.05 -5.82 17.41
N LYS A 82 2.59 -4.63 17.26
CA LYS A 82 2.61 -3.89 15.99
C LYS A 82 2.28 -2.42 16.23
N LEU A 83 3.06 -1.54 15.62
CA LEU A 83 2.63 -0.15 15.41
C LEU A 83 1.91 -0.04 14.06
N PRO A 84 0.93 0.86 13.91
CA PRO A 84 0.36 1.17 12.60
C PRO A 84 1.46 1.65 11.66
N ASN A 85 1.38 1.29 10.39
CA ASN A 85 2.22 1.91 9.40
C ASN A 85 1.83 3.39 9.30
N ILE A 86 2.78 4.27 9.57
CA ILE A 86 2.61 5.71 9.46
C ILE A 86 3.42 6.13 8.26
N SER A 87 2.77 6.76 7.31
CA SER A 87 3.44 7.36 6.17
C SER A 87 2.94 8.78 5.97
N ALA A 88 3.81 9.67 5.54
CA ALA A 88 3.45 11.01 5.18
C ALA A 88 3.99 11.34 3.79
N SER A 89 3.13 11.86 2.93
CA SER A 89 3.52 12.44 1.65
C SER A 89 3.99 13.90 1.85
N ILE A 90 4.70 14.45 0.87
CA ILE A 90 5.12 15.86 0.90
C ILE A 90 3.93 16.81 1.05
N PRO A 91 2.80 16.65 0.34
CA PRO A 91 1.62 17.50 0.56
C PRO A 91 1.07 17.42 1.99
N GLN A 92 1.01 16.23 2.58
CA GLN A 92 0.58 16.05 3.97
C GLN A 92 1.55 16.71 4.95
N LEU A 93 2.86 16.56 4.73
CA LEU A 93 3.89 17.21 5.51
C LEU A 93 3.74 18.73 5.47
N ASN A 94 3.62 19.31 4.26
CA ASN A 94 3.47 20.75 4.07
C ASN A 94 2.18 21.29 4.71
N ALA A 95 1.08 20.54 4.65
CA ALA A 95 -0.17 20.91 5.31
C ALA A 95 -0.01 20.92 6.84
N ALA A 96 0.60 19.89 7.41
CA ALA A 96 0.84 19.80 8.85
C ALA A 96 1.80 20.90 9.35
N ILE A 97 2.86 21.21 8.61
CA ILE A 97 3.78 22.31 8.94
C ILE A 97 3.02 23.62 8.98
N LYS A 98 2.22 23.94 7.95
CA LYS A 98 1.43 25.17 7.90
C LYS A 98 0.44 25.28 9.05
N GLU A 99 -0.21 24.17 9.40
CA GLU A 99 -1.12 24.12 10.54
C GLU A 99 -0.38 24.42 11.84
N LEU A 100 0.73 23.76 12.12
CA LEU A 100 1.56 24.00 13.30
C LEU A 100 2.08 25.45 13.37
N GLN A 101 2.56 26.00 12.26
CA GLN A 101 2.98 27.40 12.18
C GLN A 101 1.82 28.36 12.50
N SER A 102 0.62 28.08 12.02
CA SER A 102 -0.59 28.87 12.33
C SER A 102 -0.98 28.83 13.81
N GLN A 103 -0.62 27.75 14.49
CA GLN A 103 -0.80 27.56 15.94
C GLN A 103 0.33 28.18 16.79
N GLY A 104 1.31 28.84 16.16
CA GLY A 104 2.39 29.54 16.84
C GLY A 104 3.63 28.71 17.15
N TYR A 105 3.82 27.58 16.45
CA TYR A 105 5.07 26.84 16.51
C TYR A 105 6.08 27.41 15.51
N ASP A 106 7.27 27.76 16.01
CA ASP A 106 8.35 28.34 15.20
C ASP A 106 9.20 27.22 14.58
N ILE A 107 8.60 26.48 13.62
CA ILE A 107 9.27 25.42 12.88
C ILE A 107 9.50 25.84 11.43
N PRO A 108 10.59 25.40 10.78
CA PRO A 108 10.89 25.80 9.41
C PRO A 108 9.91 25.17 8.41
N SER A 109 9.71 25.84 7.28
CA SER A 109 9.04 25.21 6.13
C SER A 109 9.90 24.11 5.53
N TYR A 110 9.26 23.12 4.90
CA TYR A 110 9.98 22.07 4.19
C TYR A 110 10.53 22.61 2.88
N PRO A 111 11.86 22.62 2.67
CA PRO A 111 12.47 23.03 1.41
C PRO A 111 12.40 21.82 0.44
N GLU A 112 11.54 21.92 -0.56
CA GLU A 112 11.45 20.89 -1.61
C GLU A 112 12.70 20.85 -2.49
N GLU A 113 13.34 22.00 -2.67
CA GLU A 113 14.58 22.19 -3.42
C GLU A 113 15.56 23.00 -2.55
N PRO A 114 16.35 22.33 -1.69
CA PRO A 114 17.29 23.00 -0.82
C PRO A 114 18.34 23.79 -1.61
N GLY A 115 18.44 25.11 -1.36
CA GLY A 115 19.38 26.00 -2.04
C GLY A 115 20.71 26.18 -1.32
N ASP A 116 20.79 25.80 -0.03
CA ASP A 116 22.01 25.90 0.77
C ASP A 116 22.10 24.77 1.82
N ASP A 117 23.22 24.74 2.55
CA ASP A 117 23.48 23.71 3.55
C ASP A 117 22.47 23.72 4.72
N ALA A 118 21.93 24.88 5.07
CA ALA A 118 20.94 25.01 6.15
C ALA A 118 19.59 24.41 5.73
N GLU A 119 19.15 24.70 4.52
CA GLU A 119 17.94 24.12 3.95
C GLU A 119 18.11 22.61 3.70
N LEU A 120 19.30 22.16 3.30
CA LEU A 120 19.60 20.75 3.15
C LEU A 120 19.50 20.01 4.49
N GLU A 121 19.95 20.60 5.58
CA GLU A 121 19.81 20.01 6.93
C GLU A 121 18.35 19.97 7.37
N ILE A 122 17.56 21.01 7.09
CA ILE A 122 16.12 21.00 7.34
C ILE A 122 15.44 19.87 6.54
N SER A 123 15.77 19.74 5.27
CA SER A 123 15.26 18.66 4.42
C SER A 123 15.60 17.27 4.96
N ARG A 124 16.84 17.05 5.40
CA ARG A 124 17.28 15.79 6.02
C ARG A 124 16.50 15.46 7.30
N ARG A 125 16.18 16.46 8.09
CA ARG A 125 15.38 16.26 9.32
C ARG A 125 13.95 15.89 8.99
N TYR A 126 13.33 16.53 8.03
CA TYR A 126 12.00 16.17 7.56
C TYR A 126 11.96 14.83 6.83
N ALA A 127 13.05 14.41 6.21
CA ALA A 127 13.14 13.08 5.59
C ALA A 127 12.87 11.94 6.57
N LYS A 128 13.19 12.13 7.87
CA LYS A 128 12.87 11.16 8.93
C LYS A 128 11.38 11.09 9.27
N VAL A 129 10.62 12.10 8.87
CA VAL A 129 9.17 12.20 9.10
C VAL A 129 8.38 11.72 7.88
N LEU A 130 8.98 11.83 6.69
CA LEU A 130 8.43 11.35 5.43
C LEU A 130 8.48 9.83 5.31
N GLY A 131 7.66 9.27 4.45
CA GLY A 131 7.63 7.84 4.18
C GLY A 131 7.10 7.03 5.36
N SER A 132 7.48 5.75 5.44
CA SER A 132 7.08 4.84 6.51
C SER A 132 7.99 4.99 7.73
N ALA A 133 7.54 5.68 8.76
CA ALA A 133 8.35 6.00 9.93
C ALA A 133 8.47 4.86 10.95
N VAL A 134 7.59 3.87 10.91
CA VAL A 134 7.53 2.82 11.94
C VAL A 134 8.55 1.72 11.72
N ASN A 135 8.75 1.29 10.48
CA ASN A 135 9.66 0.20 10.15
C ASN A 135 11.13 0.47 10.55
N PRO A 136 11.69 1.68 10.37
CA PRO A 136 13.03 1.99 10.84
C PRO A 136 13.20 1.84 12.34
N VAL A 137 12.17 2.15 13.11
CA VAL A 137 12.16 2.05 14.57
C VAL A 137 12.09 0.60 15.02
N LEU A 138 11.32 -0.22 14.32
CA LEU A 138 11.14 -1.65 14.60
C LEU A 138 12.02 -2.54 13.71
N ARG A 139 13.23 -2.15 13.45
CA ARG A 139 14.17 -2.75 12.48
C ARG A 139 14.25 -4.27 12.42
N GLU A 140 13.91 -4.94 13.46
CA GLU A 140 13.82 -6.39 13.46
C GLU A 140 12.49 -6.87 12.88
N GLY A 141 11.85 -6.01 12.16
CA GLY A 141 10.75 -6.34 11.30
C GLY A 141 9.44 -6.47 12.01
N ASN A 142 8.65 -7.25 11.40
CA ASN A 142 7.28 -7.46 11.79
C ASN A 142 7.16 -7.96 13.21
N SER A 143 6.10 -7.56 13.81
CA SER A 143 5.53 -7.95 15.08
C SER A 143 5.68 -9.42 15.46
N ASP A 144 5.80 -10.32 14.48
CA ASP A 144 5.84 -11.77 14.68
C ASP A 144 6.98 -12.23 15.58
N ARG A 145 8.09 -11.50 15.61
CA ARG A 145 9.24 -11.84 16.45
C ARG A 145 9.08 -11.42 17.89
N ARG A 146 8.19 -10.48 18.14
CA ARG A 146 7.96 -9.88 19.45
C ARG A 146 6.65 -10.33 20.09
N VAL A 147 5.97 -11.30 19.50
CA VAL A 147 4.75 -11.85 20.07
C VAL A 147 5.08 -12.56 21.38
N ALA A 148 4.32 -12.25 22.42
CA ALA A 148 4.48 -12.87 23.73
C ALA A 148 4.41 -14.40 23.67
N ALA A 149 5.20 -15.09 24.45
CA ALA A 149 5.26 -16.55 24.47
C ALA A 149 3.90 -17.21 24.67
N ALA A 150 3.04 -16.61 25.50
CA ALA A 150 1.67 -17.10 25.73
C ALA A 150 0.82 -17.05 24.45
N VAL A 151 0.93 -16.00 23.65
CA VAL A 151 0.23 -15.85 22.37
C VAL A 151 0.73 -16.87 21.35
N LYS A 152 2.05 -17.08 21.28
CA LYS A 152 2.64 -18.12 20.42
C LYS A 152 2.18 -19.51 20.81
N THR A 153 2.13 -19.80 22.11
CA THR A 153 1.63 -21.07 22.62
C THR A 153 0.14 -21.26 22.29
N PHE A 154 -0.65 -20.21 22.47
CA PHE A 154 -2.07 -20.25 22.07
C PHE A 154 -2.24 -20.51 20.57
N ALA A 155 -1.51 -19.81 19.71
CA ALA A 155 -1.57 -20.02 18.26
C ALA A 155 -1.16 -21.44 17.84
N LYS A 156 -0.15 -22.03 18.50
CA LYS A 156 0.23 -23.42 18.26
C LYS A 156 -0.86 -24.41 18.66
N ASN A 157 -1.53 -24.17 19.78
CA ASN A 157 -2.59 -25.03 20.29
C ASN A 157 -3.94 -24.81 19.58
N ASN A 158 -4.10 -23.69 18.89
CA ASN A 158 -5.30 -23.30 18.17
C ASN A 158 -4.92 -22.85 16.74
N PRO A 159 -4.35 -23.74 15.93
CA PRO A 159 -3.91 -23.39 14.59
C PRO A 159 -5.14 -22.99 13.74
N HIS A 160 -4.95 -22.02 12.87
CA HIS A 160 -5.98 -21.68 11.89
C HIS A 160 -6.12 -22.82 10.86
N SER A 161 -7.31 -22.96 10.32
CA SER A 161 -7.55 -23.95 9.26
C SER A 161 -6.91 -23.50 7.95
N MET A 162 -6.41 -24.48 7.20
CA MET A 162 -6.06 -24.35 5.78
C MET A 162 -7.03 -25.20 4.98
N GLY A 163 -7.51 -24.69 3.85
CA GLY A 163 -8.35 -25.46 2.93
C GLY A 163 -7.56 -26.63 2.31
N ALA A 164 -8.26 -27.68 1.98
CA ALA A 164 -7.66 -28.81 1.28
C ALA A 164 -7.39 -28.44 -0.18
N TRP A 165 -6.14 -28.48 -0.62
CA TRP A 165 -5.79 -28.26 -2.01
C TRP A 165 -6.07 -29.47 -2.87
N SER A 166 -6.56 -29.26 -4.09
CA SER A 166 -6.78 -30.29 -5.10
C SER A 166 -5.73 -30.19 -6.20
N LYS A 167 -5.30 -31.36 -6.69
CA LYS A 167 -4.46 -31.45 -7.90
C LYS A 167 -5.19 -30.95 -9.15
N ASP A 168 -6.51 -30.97 -9.14
CA ASP A 168 -7.36 -30.51 -10.25
C ASP A 168 -7.70 -29.01 -10.17
N SER A 169 -7.17 -28.28 -9.18
CA SER A 169 -7.36 -26.84 -9.07
C SER A 169 -6.88 -26.13 -10.33
N LYS A 170 -7.73 -25.29 -10.89
CA LYS A 170 -7.43 -24.43 -12.04
C LYS A 170 -6.88 -23.08 -11.64
N SER A 171 -6.77 -22.81 -10.34
CA SER A 171 -6.24 -21.54 -9.85
C SER A 171 -4.79 -21.36 -10.25
N HIS A 172 -4.47 -20.20 -10.81
CA HIS A 172 -3.14 -19.85 -11.27
C HIS A 172 -2.95 -18.33 -11.31
N VAL A 173 -1.70 -17.92 -11.42
CA VAL A 173 -1.32 -16.50 -11.57
C VAL A 173 -1.18 -16.16 -13.04
N ALA A 174 -1.67 -14.98 -13.42
CA ALA A 174 -1.38 -14.35 -14.71
C ALA A 174 -0.58 -13.05 -14.47
N HIS A 175 0.46 -12.84 -15.27
CA HIS A 175 1.31 -11.66 -15.20
C HIS A 175 1.70 -11.18 -16.61
N MET A 176 2.23 -9.97 -16.71
CA MET A 176 2.79 -9.47 -17.96
C MET A 176 4.09 -10.20 -18.30
N ASP A 177 4.38 -10.32 -19.60
CA ASP A 177 5.65 -10.88 -20.10
C ASP A 177 6.71 -9.79 -20.34
N GLY A 178 6.30 -8.54 -20.35
CA GLY A 178 7.14 -7.36 -20.54
C GLY A 178 6.36 -6.08 -20.43
N GLY A 179 7.07 -4.94 -20.30
CA GLY A 179 6.45 -3.63 -20.09
C GLY A 179 5.98 -3.38 -18.67
N ASP A 180 6.32 -4.27 -17.74
CA ASP A 180 6.09 -4.17 -16.30
C ASP A 180 7.29 -3.56 -15.57
N PHE A 181 7.11 -3.20 -14.30
CA PHE A 181 8.18 -2.63 -13.49
C PHE A 181 9.38 -3.56 -13.37
N TYR A 182 9.14 -4.85 -13.13
CA TYR A 182 10.20 -5.84 -13.02
C TYR A 182 11.09 -5.89 -14.26
N GLY A 183 10.50 -5.88 -15.43
CA GLY A 183 11.26 -6.00 -16.69
C GLY A 183 11.96 -4.73 -17.14
N SER A 184 11.56 -3.57 -16.60
CA SER A 184 12.10 -2.25 -16.98
C SER A 184 13.00 -1.65 -15.89
N GLU A 185 13.11 -2.27 -14.72
CA GLU A 185 13.89 -1.75 -13.60
C GLU A 185 15.35 -1.54 -13.96
N GLN A 186 15.85 -0.35 -13.64
CA GLN A 186 17.24 0.02 -13.77
C GLN A 186 17.68 0.74 -12.50
N SER A 187 18.88 0.41 -12.01
CA SER A 187 19.42 1.05 -10.83
C SER A 187 20.87 1.49 -11.02
N ALA A 188 21.24 2.57 -10.34
CA ALA A 188 22.59 3.09 -10.32
C ALA A 188 22.98 3.52 -8.91
N VAL A 189 24.27 3.37 -8.58
CA VAL A 189 24.85 3.91 -7.35
C VAL A 189 25.62 5.18 -7.71
N LEU A 190 25.23 6.30 -7.12
CA LEU A 190 25.85 7.59 -7.40
C LEU A 190 27.25 7.68 -6.77
N ARG A 191 28.15 8.34 -7.47
CA ARG A 191 29.56 8.45 -7.04
C ARG A 191 29.83 9.67 -6.18
N ALA A 192 29.02 10.71 -6.33
CA ALA A 192 29.18 12.00 -5.65
C ALA A 192 27.83 12.57 -5.26
N ASP A 193 27.84 13.56 -4.38
CA ASP A 193 26.66 14.41 -4.13
C ASP A 193 26.34 15.19 -5.40
N GLY A 194 25.06 15.32 -5.72
CA GLY A 194 24.63 15.96 -6.95
C GLY A 194 23.16 16.23 -7.04
N GLY A 195 22.66 16.27 -8.24
CA GLY A 195 21.23 16.44 -8.50
C GLY A 195 20.81 15.79 -9.80
N LEU A 196 19.81 14.96 -9.74
CA LEU A 196 19.24 14.30 -10.91
C LEU A 196 18.16 15.15 -11.54
N ARG A 197 18.16 15.20 -12.86
CA ARG A 197 17.10 15.78 -13.67
C ARG A 197 16.31 14.67 -14.35
N ILE A 198 14.99 14.78 -14.34
CA ILE A 198 14.10 13.80 -14.96
C ILE A 198 13.37 14.47 -16.12
N GLU A 199 13.52 13.89 -17.31
CA GLU A 199 12.96 14.42 -18.55
C GLU A 199 12.14 13.36 -19.29
N HIS A 200 11.10 13.81 -19.98
CA HIS A 200 10.43 13.06 -21.03
C HIS A 200 10.83 13.62 -22.38
N VAL A 201 11.36 12.76 -23.24
CA VAL A 201 11.70 13.09 -24.63
C VAL A 201 10.67 12.40 -25.52
N ALA A 202 9.75 13.18 -26.09
CA ALA A 202 8.72 12.69 -26.95
C ALA A 202 9.27 12.13 -28.27
N ALA A 203 8.46 11.36 -28.99
CA ALA A 203 8.87 10.74 -30.27
C ALA A 203 9.29 11.76 -31.34
N ASP A 204 8.78 12.98 -31.29
CA ASP A 204 9.17 14.10 -32.16
C ASP A 204 10.44 14.83 -31.71
N GLY A 205 11.07 14.40 -30.62
CA GLY A 205 12.26 15.00 -30.04
C GLY A 205 12.00 16.15 -29.07
N THR A 206 10.74 16.51 -28.82
CA THR A 206 10.39 17.53 -27.84
C THR A 206 10.74 17.03 -26.43
N THR A 207 11.50 17.83 -25.69
CA THR A 207 11.88 17.51 -24.30
C THR A 207 11.03 18.28 -23.31
N THR A 208 10.40 17.56 -22.40
CA THR A 208 9.66 18.12 -21.25
C THR A 208 10.39 17.74 -19.97
N VAL A 209 10.77 18.74 -19.19
CA VAL A 209 11.37 18.53 -17.87
C VAL A 209 10.26 18.16 -16.89
N LEU A 210 10.28 16.92 -16.39
CA LEU A 210 9.35 16.41 -15.40
C LEU A 210 9.76 16.83 -13.99
N ARG A 211 11.07 16.83 -13.74
CA ARG A 211 11.68 17.31 -12.50
C ARG A 211 13.05 17.89 -12.82
N ASP A 212 13.26 19.15 -12.50
CA ASP A 212 14.51 19.83 -12.85
C ASP A 212 15.68 19.37 -11.97
N LYS A 213 15.43 19.17 -10.68
CA LYS A 213 16.45 18.70 -9.75
C LYS A 213 15.87 17.81 -8.65
N VAL A 214 16.47 16.65 -8.44
CA VAL A 214 16.30 15.81 -7.26
C VAL A 214 17.68 15.72 -6.58
N ALA A 215 17.82 16.35 -5.42
CA ALA A 215 19.09 16.29 -4.68
C ALA A 215 19.39 14.85 -4.26
N VAL A 216 20.65 14.43 -4.47
CA VAL A 216 21.12 13.09 -4.19
C VAL A 216 22.49 13.13 -3.52
N LEU A 217 22.80 12.09 -2.74
CA LEU A 217 24.06 11.97 -2.01
C LEU A 217 24.99 10.96 -2.66
N ALA A 218 26.28 11.11 -2.41
CA ALA A 218 27.26 10.10 -2.76
C ALA A 218 26.87 8.74 -2.18
N ARG A 219 26.96 7.69 -3.01
CA ARG A 219 26.62 6.30 -2.68
C ARG A 219 25.09 6.05 -2.48
N GLU A 220 24.27 7.01 -2.82
CA GLU A 220 22.83 6.80 -2.89
C GLU A 220 22.49 5.88 -4.06
N VAL A 221 21.50 5.00 -3.85
CA VAL A 221 20.97 4.13 -4.90
C VAL A 221 19.79 4.84 -5.55
N VAL A 222 19.89 5.05 -6.84
CA VAL A 222 18.79 5.56 -7.68
C VAL A 222 18.22 4.39 -8.46
N ASP A 223 16.93 4.23 -8.39
CA ASP A 223 16.20 3.17 -9.06
C ASP A 223 15.09 3.78 -9.92
N SER A 224 14.87 3.25 -11.09
CA SER A 224 13.80 3.65 -11.99
C SER A 224 13.14 2.45 -12.66
N SER A 225 11.84 2.49 -12.82
CA SER A 225 11.08 1.48 -13.53
C SER A 225 9.85 2.10 -14.20
N VAL A 226 9.32 1.42 -15.22
CA VAL A 226 8.19 1.90 -16.03
C VAL A 226 7.14 0.81 -16.16
N MET A 227 5.88 1.18 -15.96
CA MET A 227 4.74 0.38 -16.38
C MET A 227 4.21 0.94 -17.70
N ASN A 228 4.27 0.15 -18.77
CA ASN A 228 3.70 0.53 -20.06
C ASN A 228 2.18 0.37 -20.03
N CYS A 229 1.45 1.49 -20.07
CA CYS A 229 -0.01 1.50 -19.93
C CYS A 229 -0.74 0.80 -21.07
N ALA A 230 -0.22 0.86 -22.32
CA ALA A 230 -0.81 0.15 -23.45
C ALA A 230 -0.66 -1.37 -23.29
N ALA A 231 0.56 -1.83 -22.96
CA ALA A 231 0.82 -3.24 -22.68
C ALA A 231 0.00 -3.76 -21.49
N LEU A 232 -0.17 -2.95 -20.44
CA LEU A 232 -0.99 -3.28 -19.27
C LEU A 232 -2.47 -3.41 -19.65
N SER A 233 -3.01 -2.51 -20.46
CA SER A 233 -4.40 -2.54 -20.91
C SER A 233 -4.66 -3.74 -21.80
N ASP A 234 -3.76 -4.05 -22.72
CA ASP A 234 -3.82 -5.25 -23.56
C ASP A 234 -3.73 -6.54 -22.73
N PHE A 235 -2.87 -6.54 -21.73
CA PHE A 235 -2.76 -7.65 -20.78
C PHE A 235 -4.09 -7.88 -20.06
N PHE A 236 -4.68 -6.86 -19.44
CA PHE A 236 -5.97 -7.01 -18.77
C PHE A 236 -7.06 -7.51 -19.72
N GLY A 237 -7.13 -6.97 -20.95
CA GLY A 237 -8.10 -7.43 -21.96
C GLY A 237 -7.96 -8.92 -22.25
N ARG A 238 -6.72 -9.38 -22.48
CA ARG A 238 -6.44 -10.82 -22.72
C ARG A 238 -6.81 -11.69 -21.54
N GLU A 239 -6.45 -11.27 -20.32
CA GLU A 239 -6.69 -12.09 -19.12
C GLU A 239 -8.18 -12.13 -18.72
N ILE A 240 -8.94 -11.08 -18.99
CA ILE A 240 -10.40 -11.09 -18.85
C ILE A 240 -11.02 -12.12 -19.79
N GLU A 241 -10.65 -12.10 -21.07
CA GLU A 241 -11.17 -13.06 -22.06
C GLU A 241 -10.72 -14.50 -21.75
N SER A 242 -9.48 -14.67 -21.29
CA SER A 242 -8.95 -15.98 -20.92
C SER A 242 -9.66 -16.54 -19.70
N ALA A 243 -9.86 -15.75 -18.64
CA ALA A 243 -10.60 -16.18 -17.44
C ALA A 243 -12.02 -16.67 -17.79
N LYS A 244 -12.69 -15.94 -18.73
CA LYS A 244 -14.01 -16.35 -19.22
C LYS A 244 -13.99 -17.72 -19.92
N LYS A 245 -13.01 -17.94 -20.79
CA LYS A 245 -12.85 -19.21 -21.52
C LYS A 245 -12.53 -20.37 -20.59
N GLU A 246 -11.72 -20.15 -19.60
CA GLU A 246 -11.30 -21.15 -18.62
C GLU A 246 -12.40 -21.45 -17.58
N GLY A 247 -13.37 -20.55 -17.44
CA GLY A 247 -14.46 -20.66 -16.47
C GLY A 247 -13.97 -20.50 -15.03
N VAL A 248 -13.04 -19.59 -14.81
CA VAL A 248 -12.49 -19.21 -13.49
C VAL A 248 -12.81 -17.76 -13.17
N LEU A 249 -12.76 -17.41 -11.88
CA LEU A 249 -12.95 -16.01 -11.47
C LEU A 249 -11.80 -15.13 -11.95
N PHE A 250 -12.10 -13.93 -12.39
CA PHE A 250 -11.13 -12.86 -12.53
C PHE A 250 -10.88 -12.23 -11.16
N SER A 251 -9.65 -12.25 -10.68
CA SER A 251 -9.26 -11.72 -9.38
C SER A 251 -7.99 -10.90 -9.51
N LEU A 252 -8.10 -9.58 -9.37
CA LEU A 252 -6.97 -8.64 -9.43
C LEU A 252 -6.29 -8.57 -8.06
N HIS A 253 -4.96 -8.57 -8.06
CA HIS A 253 -4.14 -8.43 -6.87
C HIS A 253 -2.98 -7.47 -7.14
N LEU A 254 -2.92 -6.37 -6.39
CA LEU A 254 -1.93 -5.31 -6.53
C LEU A 254 -1.36 -4.93 -5.17
N LYS A 255 -0.21 -4.27 -5.17
CA LYS A 255 0.34 -3.64 -3.97
C LYS A 255 -0.36 -2.30 -3.64
N ALA A 256 -1.64 -2.15 -3.97
CA ALA A 256 -2.44 -0.93 -3.89
C ALA A 256 -2.58 -0.41 -2.44
N THR A 257 -1.46 -0.03 -1.83
CA THR A 257 -1.39 0.55 -0.49
C THR A 257 -0.99 2.01 -0.59
N MET A 258 -1.09 2.74 0.54
CA MET A 258 -0.64 4.14 0.64
C MET A 258 0.84 4.36 0.28
N MET A 259 1.63 3.30 0.17
CA MET A 259 3.05 3.34 -0.18
C MET A 259 3.33 3.25 -1.68
N LYS A 260 2.33 2.92 -2.50
CA LYS A 260 2.44 2.78 -3.95
C LYS A 260 1.48 3.75 -4.63
N VAL A 261 2.02 4.73 -5.32
CA VAL A 261 1.23 5.71 -6.10
C VAL A 261 0.76 5.11 -7.42
N SER A 262 1.57 4.25 -8.04
CA SER A 262 1.30 3.64 -9.33
C SER A 262 0.15 2.62 -9.32
N ASP A 263 -0.03 1.89 -8.22
CA ASP A 263 -0.97 0.77 -8.19
C ASP A 263 -2.46 1.19 -8.25
N PRO A 264 -2.90 2.31 -7.65
CA PRO A 264 -4.23 2.85 -7.90
C PRO A 264 -4.47 3.21 -9.37
N ILE A 265 -3.44 3.70 -10.08
CA ILE A 265 -3.51 3.99 -11.53
C ILE A 265 -3.65 2.67 -12.31
N MET A 266 -2.84 1.66 -11.99
CA MET A 266 -2.95 0.32 -12.58
C MET A 266 -4.32 -0.31 -12.32
N PHE A 267 -4.86 -0.13 -11.12
CA PHE A 267 -6.19 -0.55 -10.75
C PHE A 267 -7.26 0.10 -11.65
N GLY A 268 -7.14 1.41 -11.90
CA GLY A 268 -8.02 2.14 -12.82
C GLY A 268 -7.98 1.59 -14.26
N HIS A 269 -6.81 1.15 -14.74
CA HIS A 269 -6.69 0.46 -16.03
C HIS A 269 -7.45 -0.87 -16.04
N ALA A 270 -7.42 -1.65 -14.95
CA ALA A 270 -8.21 -2.88 -14.85
C ALA A 270 -9.72 -2.58 -14.84
N VAL A 271 -10.15 -1.56 -14.12
CA VAL A 271 -11.55 -1.10 -14.11
C VAL A 271 -12.00 -0.71 -15.52
N LYS A 272 -11.20 0.09 -16.24
CA LYS A 272 -11.49 0.46 -17.64
C LYS A 272 -11.51 -0.75 -18.56
N ALA A 273 -10.60 -1.71 -18.40
CA ALA A 273 -10.60 -2.93 -19.23
C ALA A 273 -11.83 -3.80 -18.99
N TYR A 274 -12.32 -3.84 -17.76
CA TYR A 274 -13.49 -4.66 -17.43
C TYR A 274 -14.83 -3.97 -17.76
N TYR A 275 -14.96 -2.67 -17.51
CA TYR A 275 -16.19 -1.90 -17.64
C TYR A 275 -16.15 -0.87 -18.79
N GLY A 276 -15.18 -0.96 -19.72
CA GLY A 276 -14.90 0.05 -20.74
C GLY A 276 -16.12 0.47 -21.54
N ASP A 277 -16.93 -0.49 -21.98
CA ASP A 277 -18.15 -0.23 -22.76
C ASP A 277 -19.12 0.74 -22.04
N VAL A 278 -19.18 0.66 -20.70
CA VAL A 278 -20.03 1.54 -19.88
C VAL A 278 -19.38 2.91 -19.70
N PHE A 279 -18.07 2.95 -19.47
CA PHE A 279 -17.33 4.22 -19.37
C PHE A 279 -17.38 5.01 -20.66
N GLU A 280 -17.29 4.35 -21.83
CA GLU A 280 -17.43 5.00 -23.14
C GLU A 280 -18.85 5.49 -23.38
N LYS A 281 -19.85 4.65 -23.11
CA LYS A 281 -21.26 4.97 -23.33
C LYS A 281 -21.75 6.16 -22.48
N HIS A 282 -21.24 6.28 -21.26
CA HIS A 282 -21.65 7.29 -20.30
C HIS A 282 -20.56 8.33 -20.02
N ALA A 283 -19.58 8.49 -20.94
CA ALA A 283 -18.41 9.34 -20.75
C ALA A 283 -18.74 10.76 -20.30
N GLU A 284 -19.69 11.44 -20.96
CA GLU A 284 -20.09 12.81 -20.63
C GLU A 284 -20.65 12.92 -19.20
N VAL A 285 -21.47 11.96 -18.79
CA VAL A 285 -22.07 11.96 -17.44
C VAL A 285 -21.01 11.67 -16.38
N PHE A 286 -20.13 10.71 -16.66
CA PHE A 286 -19.06 10.36 -15.73
C PHE A 286 -18.04 11.49 -15.57
N GLU A 287 -17.71 12.19 -16.65
CA GLU A 287 -16.87 13.38 -16.61
C GLU A 287 -17.51 14.51 -15.77
N GLN A 288 -18.79 14.81 -16.00
CA GLN A 288 -19.52 15.83 -15.24
C GLN A 288 -19.60 15.52 -13.75
N LEU A 289 -19.74 14.25 -13.39
CA LEU A 289 -19.77 13.78 -12.00
C LEU A 289 -18.37 13.59 -11.41
N GLY A 290 -17.32 13.68 -12.22
CA GLY A 290 -15.95 13.43 -11.82
C GLY A 290 -15.70 11.98 -11.42
N VAL A 291 -16.35 11.00 -12.06
CA VAL A 291 -16.11 9.57 -11.81
C VAL A 291 -14.67 9.23 -12.19
N ASP A 292 -13.93 8.68 -11.23
CA ASP A 292 -12.54 8.29 -11.43
C ASP A 292 -12.40 6.76 -11.32
N PRO A 293 -12.06 6.07 -12.41
CA PRO A 293 -11.85 4.62 -12.40
C PRO A 293 -10.73 4.18 -11.46
N ASN A 294 -9.79 5.05 -11.11
CA ASN A 294 -8.75 4.75 -10.12
C ASN A 294 -9.32 4.52 -8.71
N ASN A 295 -10.52 5.03 -8.45
CA ASN A 295 -11.26 4.77 -7.21
C ASN A 295 -12.14 3.50 -7.28
N GLY A 296 -12.22 2.86 -8.44
CA GLY A 296 -12.99 1.65 -8.65
C GLY A 296 -14.42 1.87 -9.14
N ILE A 297 -15.13 0.77 -9.42
CA ILE A 297 -16.52 0.85 -9.87
C ILE A 297 -17.45 1.39 -8.77
N GLY A 298 -17.07 1.28 -7.51
CA GLY A 298 -17.78 1.88 -6.37
C GLY A 298 -17.93 3.40 -6.49
N ASP A 299 -16.96 4.08 -7.08
CA ASP A 299 -17.01 5.53 -7.32
C ASP A 299 -18.12 5.89 -8.32
N ALA A 300 -18.27 5.09 -9.38
CA ALA A 300 -19.36 5.27 -10.34
C ALA A 300 -20.73 5.08 -9.66
N TYR A 301 -20.94 4.04 -8.87
CA TYR A 301 -22.17 3.84 -8.11
C TYR A 301 -22.46 4.99 -7.14
N ALA A 302 -21.44 5.43 -6.40
CA ALA A 302 -21.59 6.50 -5.42
C ALA A 302 -21.99 7.83 -6.07
N LYS A 303 -21.31 8.22 -7.15
CA LYS A 303 -21.52 9.51 -7.83
C LYS A 303 -22.79 9.55 -8.66
N THR A 304 -23.19 8.43 -9.25
CA THR A 304 -24.45 8.35 -9.98
C THR A 304 -25.68 8.27 -9.10
N SER A 305 -25.55 8.00 -7.79
CA SER A 305 -26.65 7.90 -6.85
C SER A 305 -27.52 9.16 -6.75
N GLY A 306 -26.96 10.34 -7.05
CA GLY A 306 -27.65 11.63 -7.06
C GLY A 306 -28.36 11.97 -8.38
N LEU A 307 -28.26 11.13 -9.42
CA LEU A 307 -28.94 11.35 -10.69
C LEU A 307 -30.44 11.08 -10.62
N ALA A 308 -31.18 11.58 -11.62
CA ALA A 308 -32.58 11.20 -11.80
C ALA A 308 -32.73 9.67 -11.94
N ASP A 309 -33.80 9.11 -11.36
CA ASP A 309 -33.99 7.65 -11.28
C ASP A 309 -33.88 6.93 -12.64
N THR A 310 -34.41 7.54 -13.71
CA THR A 310 -34.35 6.96 -15.06
C THR A 310 -32.93 6.89 -15.61
N GLN A 311 -32.13 7.92 -15.39
CA GLN A 311 -30.73 7.98 -15.85
C GLN A 311 -29.87 7.02 -15.04
N ARG A 312 -30.03 7.02 -13.71
CA ARG A 312 -29.35 6.08 -12.82
C ARG A 312 -29.66 4.63 -13.19
N ALA A 313 -30.93 4.29 -13.37
CA ALA A 313 -31.35 2.93 -13.72
C ALA A 313 -30.77 2.48 -15.09
N THR A 314 -30.57 3.41 -16.03
CA THR A 314 -29.92 3.10 -17.31
C THR A 314 -28.45 2.72 -17.11
N ILE A 315 -27.70 3.48 -16.31
CA ILE A 315 -26.29 3.20 -16.02
C ILE A 315 -26.14 1.88 -15.25
N GLU A 316 -26.98 1.66 -14.24
CA GLU A 316 -26.99 0.42 -13.46
C GLU A 316 -27.30 -0.81 -14.34
N ALA A 317 -28.26 -0.69 -15.27
CA ALA A 317 -28.58 -1.77 -16.20
C ALA A 317 -27.43 -2.06 -17.18
N ASP A 318 -26.69 -1.05 -17.61
CA ASP A 318 -25.51 -1.24 -18.46
C ASP A 318 -24.37 -1.90 -17.69
N LEU A 319 -24.15 -1.53 -16.43
CA LEU A 319 -23.19 -2.21 -15.53
C LEU A 319 -23.56 -3.68 -15.32
N GLU A 320 -24.85 -3.98 -15.08
CA GLU A 320 -25.35 -5.35 -14.98
C GLU A 320 -25.15 -6.16 -16.26
N ALA A 321 -25.25 -5.51 -17.41
CA ALA A 321 -25.03 -6.16 -18.70
C ALA A 321 -23.54 -6.57 -18.89
N VAL A 322 -22.59 -5.84 -18.30
CA VAL A 322 -21.16 -6.20 -18.35
C VAL A 322 -20.94 -7.57 -17.71
N TYR A 323 -21.51 -7.82 -16.54
CA TYR A 323 -21.33 -9.09 -15.83
C TYR A 323 -21.82 -10.31 -16.61
N LYS A 324 -22.77 -10.14 -17.53
CA LYS A 324 -23.25 -11.21 -18.41
C LYS A 324 -22.26 -11.57 -19.53
N ASN A 325 -21.43 -10.61 -19.90
CA ASN A 325 -20.53 -10.72 -21.05
C ASN A 325 -19.06 -10.92 -20.65
N ARG A 326 -18.70 -10.71 -19.41
CA ARG A 326 -17.35 -10.86 -18.85
C ARG A 326 -17.25 -12.09 -17.94
N PRO A 327 -16.05 -12.53 -17.54
CA PRO A 327 -15.92 -13.57 -16.50
C PRO A 327 -16.51 -13.06 -15.18
N ALA A 328 -16.95 -13.98 -14.32
CA ALA A 328 -17.28 -13.61 -12.96
C ALA A 328 -16.05 -13.04 -12.24
N GLN A 329 -16.25 -11.99 -11.44
CA GLN A 329 -15.19 -11.45 -10.59
C GLN A 329 -15.14 -12.16 -9.24
N ALA A 330 -13.95 -12.22 -8.64
CA ALA A 330 -13.84 -12.52 -7.23
C ALA A 330 -14.61 -11.48 -6.41
N MET A 331 -15.33 -11.94 -5.39
CA MET A 331 -16.17 -11.09 -4.55
C MET A 331 -15.50 -10.81 -3.21
N VAL A 332 -15.65 -9.59 -2.74
CA VAL A 332 -15.32 -9.18 -1.37
C VAL A 332 -16.51 -9.42 -0.44
N ASP A 333 -17.71 -9.13 -0.93
CA ASP A 333 -18.96 -9.39 -0.24
C ASP A 333 -20.02 -9.78 -1.29
N SER A 334 -20.29 -11.07 -1.39
CA SER A 334 -21.24 -11.61 -2.38
C SER A 334 -22.66 -11.17 -2.10
N ASP A 335 -23.04 -11.03 -0.81
CA ASP A 335 -24.40 -10.65 -0.43
C ASP A 335 -24.72 -9.20 -0.79
N LYS A 336 -23.70 -8.33 -0.79
CA LYS A 336 -23.82 -6.91 -1.14
C LYS A 336 -23.41 -6.60 -2.58
N GLY A 337 -22.97 -7.59 -3.33
CA GLY A 337 -22.47 -7.37 -4.69
C GLY A 337 -21.15 -6.60 -4.77
N ILE A 338 -20.35 -6.58 -3.69
CA ILE A 338 -19.05 -5.90 -3.65
C ILE A 338 -18.01 -6.78 -4.36
N THR A 339 -17.58 -6.33 -5.52
CA THR A 339 -16.60 -7.05 -6.33
C THR A 339 -15.17 -6.71 -5.96
N ASN A 340 -14.24 -7.49 -6.47
CA ASN A 340 -12.78 -7.24 -6.40
C ASN A 340 -12.38 -5.87 -7.01
N LEU A 341 -13.10 -5.38 -8.03
CA LEU A 341 -12.85 -4.08 -8.65
C LEU A 341 -13.66 -2.92 -8.05
N HIS A 342 -14.19 -3.07 -6.84
CA HIS A 342 -15.06 -2.06 -6.24
C HIS A 342 -14.28 -0.84 -5.74
N VAL A 343 -13.19 -1.07 -5.00
CA VAL A 343 -12.25 -0.04 -4.52
C VAL A 343 -10.81 -0.60 -4.49
N PRO A 344 -9.77 0.24 -4.65
CA PRO A 344 -8.38 -0.25 -4.68
C PRO A 344 -7.95 -1.03 -3.43
N SER A 345 -8.47 -0.68 -2.26
CA SER A 345 -8.14 -1.38 -1.00
C SER A 345 -8.58 -2.84 -0.96
N ASN A 346 -9.49 -3.26 -1.85
CA ASN A 346 -9.97 -4.64 -1.93
C ASN A 346 -8.97 -5.61 -2.58
N VAL A 347 -7.96 -5.08 -3.28
CA VAL A 347 -7.01 -5.89 -4.06
C VAL A 347 -5.60 -5.92 -3.48
N ILE A 348 -5.42 -5.47 -2.25
CA ILE A 348 -4.10 -5.44 -1.60
C ILE A 348 -3.54 -6.86 -1.50
N ILE A 349 -2.47 -7.11 -2.28
CA ILE A 349 -1.88 -8.44 -2.47
C ILE A 349 -1.41 -9.09 -1.15
N ASP A 350 -0.92 -8.28 -0.20
CA ASP A 350 -0.43 -8.76 1.09
C ASP A 350 -1.52 -9.46 1.93
N ALA A 351 -2.78 -9.13 1.69
CA ALA A 351 -3.92 -9.72 2.37
C ALA A 351 -4.68 -10.69 1.46
N SER A 352 -4.91 -10.31 0.20
CA SER A 352 -5.78 -11.07 -0.70
C SER A 352 -5.17 -12.39 -1.16
N MET A 353 -3.87 -12.44 -1.47
CA MET A 353 -3.23 -13.68 -1.89
C MET A 353 -3.03 -14.69 -0.75
N PRO A 354 -2.56 -14.32 0.44
CA PRO A 354 -2.56 -15.24 1.59
C PRO A 354 -3.95 -15.78 1.93
N ALA A 355 -5.00 -14.96 1.83
CA ALA A 355 -6.38 -15.41 2.03
C ALA A 355 -6.79 -16.47 1.00
N ALA A 356 -6.51 -16.24 -0.27
CA ALA A 356 -6.78 -17.19 -1.35
C ALA A 356 -6.02 -18.52 -1.15
N ILE A 357 -4.73 -18.45 -0.81
CA ILE A 357 -3.91 -19.67 -0.56
C ILE A 357 -4.47 -20.46 0.61
N ARG A 358 -4.91 -19.80 1.68
CA ARG A 358 -5.55 -20.45 2.83
C ARG A 358 -6.90 -21.08 2.49
N THR A 359 -7.54 -20.63 1.42
CA THR A 359 -8.85 -21.10 0.95
C THR A 359 -8.71 -21.99 -0.29
N SER A 360 -7.70 -22.85 -0.31
CA SER A 360 -7.43 -23.83 -1.40
C SER A 360 -7.14 -23.18 -2.77
N GLY A 361 -6.64 -21.96 -2.79
CA GLY A 361 -6.45 -21.16 -4.02
C GLY A 361 -7.74 -20.59 -4.59
N GLN A 362 -8.83 -20.60 -3.83
CA GLN A 362 -10.15 -20.18 -4.28
C GLN A 362 -10.56 -18.83 -3.70
N MET A 363 -11.45 -18.15 -4.39
CA MET A 363 -12.12 -16.93 -3.94
C MET A 363 -13.64 -17.11 -4.02
N TRP A 364 -14.36 -16.24 -3.32
CA TRP A 364 -15.83 -16.21 -3.39
C TRP A 364 -16.29 -15.71 -4.75
N GLY A 365 -17.21 -16.44 -5.36
CA GLY A 365 -17.91 -16.02 -6.57
C GLY A 365 -19.19 -15.24 -6.27
N PRO A 366 -19.85 -14.67 -7.30
CA PRO A 366 -21.11 -13.94 -7.15
C PRO A 366 -22.25 -14.78 -6.56
N ASP A 367 -22.18 -16.11 -6.68
CA ASP A 367 -23.15 -17.05 -6.10
C ASP A 367 -22.89 -17.40 -4.63
N GLY A 368 -21.93 -16.73 -4.00
CA GLY A 368 -21.53 -16.98 -2.61
C GLY A 368 -20.79 -18.29 -2.40
N LYS A 369 -20.25 -18.90 -3.46
CA LYS A 369 -19.46 -20.14 -3.38
C LYS A 369 -18.00 -19.90 -3.71
N LEU A 370 -17.14 -20.75 -3.15
CA LEU A 370 -15.72 -20.77 -3.48
C LEU A 370 -15.53 -21.34 -4.90
N GLN A 371 -14.72 -20.67 -5.69
CA GLN A 371 -14.41 -21.02 -7.07
C GLN A 371 -12.92 -20.79 -7.35
N ASP A 372 -12.37 -21.55 -8.27
CA ASP A 372 -11.02 -21.35 -8.76
C ASP A 372 -10.90 -19.98 -9.43
N MET A 373 -9.74 -19.38 -9.35
CA MET A 373 -9.48 -18.05 -9.84
C MET A 373 -8.26 -17.96 -10.74
N LYS A 374 -8.30 -16.99 -11.63
CA LYS A 374 -7.11 -16.40 -12.24
C LYS A 374 -6.68 -15.22 -11.38
N ALA A 375 -5.60 -15.38 -10.63
CA ALA A 375 -4.99 -14.33 -9.86
C ALA A 375 -4.19 -13.42 -10.81
N VAL A 376 -4.75 -12.27 -11.16
CA VAL A 376 -4.13 -11.33 -12.09
C VAL A 376 -3.21 -10.40 -11.30
N ILE A 377 -1.91 -10.60 -11.46
CA ILE A 377 -0.83 -9.88 -10.79
C ILE A 377 0.08 -9.31 -11.89
N PRO A 378 -0.19 -8.11 -12.41
CA PRO A 378 0.47 -7.61 -13.63
C PRO A 378 1.99 -7.60 -13.54
N ASP A 379 2.54 -7.09 -12.44
CA ASP A 379 3.98 -6.93 -12.26
C ASP A 379 4.64 -8.22 -11.77
N ARG A 380 5.63 -8.69 -12.48
CA ARG A 380 6.41 -9.89 -12.15
C ARG A 380 7.17 -9.79 -10.84
N SER A 381 7.37 -8.61 -10.28
CA SER A 381 7.98 -8.45 -8.96
C SER A 381 7.25 -9.23 -7.86
N TYR A 382 5.96 -9.47 -8.03
CA TYR A 382 5.11 -10.17 -7.05
C TYR A 382 4.54 -11.50 -7.54
N ALA A 383 4.40 -11.68 -8.85
CA ALA A 383 3.65 -12.77 -9.45
C ALA A 383 4.29 -14.14 -9.17
N GLY A 384 5.60 -14.28 -9.36
CA GLY A 384 6.30 -15.56 -9.33
C GLY A 384 6.17 -16.29 -8.01
N ILE A 385 6.32 -15.63 -6.89
CA ILE A 385 6.24 -16.26 -5.56
C ILE A 385 4.86 -16.89 -5.31
N TYR A 386 3.79 -16.24 -5.77
CA TYR A 386 2.43 -16.77 -5.57
C TYR A 386 2.13 -17.92 -6.51
N GLN A 387 2.65 -17.91 -7.75
CA GLN A 387 2.52 -19.06 -8.64
C GLN A 387 3.24 -20.28 -8.06
N GLU A 388 4.47 -20.14 -7.60
CA GLU A 388 5.23 -21.22 -6.97
C GLU A 388 4.52 -21.79 -5.75
N VAL A 389 3.91 -20.94 -4.92
CA VAL A 389 3.13 -21.38 -3.75
C VAL A 389 1.88 -22.15 -4.18
N ILE A 390 1.18 -21.71 -5.22
CA ILE A 390 0.01 -22.40 -5.77
C ILE A 390 0.42 -23.79 -6.31
N ASP A 391 1.49 -23.84 -7.09
CA ASP A 391 1.99 -25.09 -7.66
C ASP A 391 2.43 -26.07 -6.56
N PHE A 392 3.18 -25.57 -5.57
CA PHE A 392 3.55 -26.37 -4.42
C PHE A 392 2.35 -26.95 -3.69
N CYS A 393 1.33 -26.12 -3.40
CA CYS A 393 0.14 -26.58 -2.69
C CYS A 393 -0.71 -27.54 -3.54
N ARG A 394 -0.74 -27.36 -4.85
CA ARG A 394 -1.42 -28.28 -5.78
C ARG A 394 -0.77 -29.65 -5.79
N ASP A 395 0.57 -29.68 -5.77
CA ASP A 395 1.33 -30.95 -5.83
C ASP A 395 1.44 -31.65 -4.48
N ASN A 396 1.55 -30.90 -3.39
CA ASN A 396 1.87 -31.41 -2.06
C ASN A 396 0.71 -31.31 -1.05
N GLY A 397 -0.36 -30.59 -1.39
CA GLY A 397 -1.44 -30.23 -0.47
C GLY A 397 -1.16 -28.95 0.30
N ALA A 398 -2.09 -28.58 1.17
CA ALA A 398 -1.98 -27.38 1.99
C ALA A 398 -0.78 -27.41 2.94
N PHE A 399 -0.22 -26.24 3.27
CA PHE A 399 0.79 -26.15 4.32
C PHE A 399 0.22 -26.62 5.66
N ASP A 400 1.00 -27.39 6.39
CA ASP A 400 0.68 -27.74 7.77
C ASP A 400 1.13 -26.62 8.71
N VAL A 401 0.16 -25.82 9.18
CA VAL A 401 0.41 -24.69 10.06
C VAL A 401 1.02 -25.07 11.41
N THR A 402 0.94 -26.34 11.81
CA THR A 402 1.52 -26.85 13.06
C THR A 402 3.03 -27.09 12.95
N THR A 403 3.51 -27.33 11.74
CA THR A 403 4.92 -27.62 11.43
C THR A 403 5.66 -26.46 10.76
N MET A 404 4.95 -25.39 10.39
CA MET A 404 5.58 -24.20 9.80
C MET A 404 6.57 -23.56 10.77
N GLY A 405 7.80 -23.38 10.31
CA GLY A 405 8.86 -22.72 11.06
C GLY A 405 8.76 -21.20 11.02
N ASN A 406 9.64 -20.56 11.77
CA ASN A 406 9.85 -19.12 11.65
C ASN A 406 10.96 -18.85 10.63
N VAL A 407 10.67 -17.99 9.68
CA VAL A 407 11.70 -17.44 8.79
C VAL A 407 12.36 -16.26 9.49
N CYS A 408 13.69 -16.23 9.49
CA CYS A 408 14.43 -15.05 9.95
C CYS A 408 14.05 -13.85 9.07
N ASN A 409 13.85 -12.68 9.68
CA ASN A 409 13.68 -11.45 8.93
C ASN A 409 14.93 -11.20 8.11
N VAL A 410 14.77 -11.16 6.81
CA VAL A 410 15.87 -10.96 5.85
C VAL A 410 16.04 -9.49 5.46
N GLY A 411 15.38 -8.57 6.17
CA GLY A 411 15.46 -7.15 5.87
C GLY A 411 14.82 -6.84 4.52
N LEU A 412 13.53 -7.11 4.41
CA LEU A 412 12.74 -6.91 3.19
C LEU A 412 12.74 -5.45 2.68
N MET A 413 13.15 -4.51 3.52
CA MET A 413 13.26 -3.11 3.13
C MET A 413 14.71 -2.69 3.28
N ALA A 414 15.21 -1.93 2.32
CA ALA A 414 16.53 -1.34 2.41
C ALA A 414 16.58 -0.41 3.62
N GLN A 415 17.28 -0.83 4.66
CA GLN A 415 17.39 -0.11 5.92
C GLN A 415 17.79 1.36 5.71
N LYS A 416 18.67 1.63 4.74
CA LYS A 416 19.08 2.99 4.42
C LYS A 416 17.99 3.84 3.78
N ALA A 417 17.17 3.27 2.91
CA ALA A 417 16.03 3.97 2.35
C ALA A 417 15.03 4.38 3.42
N GLU A 418 14.84 3.55 4.46
CA GLU A 418 14.00 3.89 5.60
C GLU A 418 14.64 4.91 6.54
N GLU A 419 15.95 4.83 6.77
CA GLU A 419 16.68 5.78 7.61
C GLU A 419 16.74 7.19 7.05
N TYR A 420 16.86 7.31 5.73
CA TYR A 420 17.01 8.59 5.01
C TYR A 420 15.73 9.02 4.29
N GLY A 421 14.70 8.22 4.30
CA GLY A 421 13.48 8.38 3.52
C GLY A 421 13.65 7.88 2.09
N SER A 422 12.60 7.32 1.52
CA SER A 422 12.50 7.07 0.10
C SER A 422 11.76 8.24 -0.55
N HIS A 423 12.30 8.75 -1.64
CA HIS A 423 11.72 9.84 -2.39
C HIS A 423 11.14 9.30 -3.69
N ASP A 424 9.94 8.73 -3.61
CA ASP A 424 9.27 8.25 -4.80
C ASP A 424 8.78 9.42 -5.64
N LYS A 425 9.13 9.40 -6.91
CA LYS A 425 8.61 10.31 -7.93
C LYS A 425 7.90 9.47 -8.97
N THR A 426 6.59 9.58 -9.03
CA THR A 426 5.76 8.89 -10.02
C THR A 426 5.24 9.91 -11.03
N PHE A 427 5.39 9.58 -12.30
CA PHE A 427 4.89 10.40 -13.40
C PHE A 427 3.93 9.56 -14.25
N GLU A 428 2.75 10.09 -14.54
CA GLU A 428 1.86 9.54 -15.55
C GLU A 428 2.06 10.33 -16.84
N ILE A 429 2.53 9.64 -17.89
CA ILE A 429 2.88 10.25 -19.16
C ILE A 429 1.95 9.70 -20.24
N ALA A 430 1.12 10.57 -20.80
CA ALA A 430 0.14 10.22 -21.83
C ALA A 430 0.68 10.33 -23.28
N ALA A 431 2.01 10.35 -23.45
CA ALA A 431 2.65 10.48 -24.75
C ALA A 431 3.75 9.45 -24.93
N ASP A 432 3.94 9.00 -26.17
CA ASP A 432 5.07 8.14 -26.53
C ASP A 432 6.40 8.88 -26.35
N GLY A 433 7.45 8.15 -26.02
CA GLY A 433 8.80 8.71 -25.88
C GLY A 433 9.67 7.94 -24.92
N GLU A 434 10.67 8.60 -24.42
CA GLU A 434 11.67 8.06 -23.50
C GLU A 434 11.72 8.94 -22.24
N VAL A 435 11.74 8.32 -21.06
CA VAL A 435 12.05 9.02 -19.80
C VAL A 435 13.52 8.86 -19.50
N ARG A 436 14.20 9.98 -19.27
CA ARG A 436 15.63 10.03 -18.94
C ARG A 436 15.82 10.55 -17.53
N VAL A 437 16.65 9.84 -16.76
CA VAL A 437 17.17 10.31 -15.47
C VAL A 437 18.63 10.68 -15.70
N ILE A 438 18.96 11.94 -15.51
CA ILE A 438 20.25 12.52 -15.89
C ILE A 438 20.93 13.03 -14.63
N ASP A 439 22.18 12.60 -14.41
CA ASP A 439 23.09 13.10 -13.36
C ASP A 439 23.87 14.32 -13.83
#